data_04161af1b8bcf3d0608101eb20df6723
#
_entry.id   04161af1b8bcf3d0608101eb20df6723
#
_cell.length_a   1.000
_cell.length_b   1.000
_cell.length_c   1.000
_cell.angle_alpha   90.00
_cell.angle_beta   90.00
_cell.angle_gamma   90.00
#
_symmetry.space_group_name_H-M   'P 1'
#
loop_
_entity.id
_entity.type
_entity.pdbx_description
1 polymer ?
#
loop_
_entity_poly.entity_id
_entity_poly.type
_entity_poly.pdbx_seq_one_letter_code
_entity_poly.pdbx_strand_id
1 'polypeptide(L)'
;KSTTLRMLAGLEEVNKGRILIGGNDVTTMQPKDRDIAMVFQNYALYPHMTVADNMGFALKIAGTPKEEIRKRVEKAAEILDLTEYLDRKPKALSGGQRQRVAMGRAIVREPKVFLMDEPLSNLDAKLRVQTRTQIAALQRQLGVTTLYVTHDQTEALTMGDRIAVIKLGVLQQVGAPTELYDRPANVFVAGFIGSPSMNINTHPVVNGKAKIGEDTVDLPAEAVNKLTAEDNNQIVVGFRPEDASLAAPDDANAFSLKVMNVEDLGSDGYIYGNIITDGSAAEASTMMSDQNKLTTIRVNPRALPKIGQTVKIKIDPSKMHLFAPSTELRLN
;
A
#
# COMPACT_ATOMS: atom_id res chain seq x y z
N LYS A 1 -4.24 -11.12 -5.79
CA LYS A 1 -3.44 -11.18 -4.56
C LYS A 1 -3.76 -12.47 -3.79
N SER A 2 -4.96 -12.65 -3.26
CA SER A 2 -5.32 -13.86 -2.50
C SER A 2 -5.18 -15.16 -3.30
N THR A 3 -5.44 -15.15 -4.61
CA THR A 3 -5.19 -16.30 -5.50
C THR A 3 -3.71 -16.66 -5.52
N THR A 4 -2.80 -15.69 -5.64
CA THR A 4 -1.35 -15.93 -5.59
C THR A 4 -0.94 -16.56 -4.26
N LEU A 5 -1.49 -16.04 -3.15
CA LEU A 5 -1.24 -16.58 -1.81
C LEU A 5 -1.77 -18.01 -1.68
N ARG A 6 -2.95 -18.32 -2.23
CA ARG A 6 -3.52 -19.68 -2.27
C ARG A 6 -2.69 -20.64 -3.12
N MET A 7 -2.15 -20.18 -4.25
CA MET A 7 -1.21 -20.98 -5.06
C MET A 7 0.06 -21.33 -4.27
N LEU A 8 0.62 -20.37 -3.52
CA LEU A 8 1.76 -20.61 -2.63
C LEU A 8 1.41 -21.61 -1.53
N ALA A 9 0.19 -21.53 -1.00
CA ALA A 9 -0.30 -22.48 0.00
C ALA A 9 -0.63 -23.88 -0.57
N GLY A 10 -0.69 -24.03 -1.89
CA GLY A 10 -1.11 -25.29 -2.54
C GLY A 10 -2.63 -25.52 -2.52
N LEU A 11 -3.40 -24.47 -2.28
CA LEU A 11 -4.87 -24.49 -2.28
C LEU A 11 -5.45 -24.19 -3.66
N GLU A 12 -4.63 -23.73 -4.59
CA GLU A 12 -4.97 -23.48 -5.99
C GLU A 12 -3.83 -24.00 -6.88
N GLU A 13 -4.16 -24.46 -8.08
CA GLU A 13 -3.20 -24.99 -9.03
C GLU A 13 -2.40 -23.88 -9.71
N VAL A 14 -1.13 -24.17 -10.02
CA VAL A 14 -0.24 -23.28 -10.75
C VAL A 14 -0.20 -23.69 -12.22
N ASN A 15 -0.71 -22.84 -13.10
CA ASN A 15 -0.77 -23.14 -14.53
C ASN A 15 0.61 -23.10 -15.19
N LYS A 16 1.48 -22.17 -14.77
CA LYS A 16 2.85 -22.01 -15.32
C LYS A 16 3.79 -21.46 -14.24
N GLY A 17 5.06 -21.80 -14.36
CA GLY A 17 6.10 -21.38 -13.42
C GLY A 17 6.33 -22.40 -12.31
N ARG A 18 7.16 -22.02 -11.32
CA ARG A 18 7.53 -22.86 -10.19
C ARG A 18 7.47 -22.08 -8.88
N ILE A 19 7.15 -22.77 -7.80
CA ILE A 19 7.20 -22.26 -6.43
C ILE A 19 8.33 -22.96 -5.69
N LEU A 20 9.27 -22.17 -5.18
CA LEU A 20 10.41 -22.67 -4.40
C LEU A 20 10.28 -22.19 -2.96
N ILE A 21 10.37 -23.12 -1.99
CA ILE A 21 10.40 -22.82 -0.56
C ILE A 21 11.67 -23.45 0.03
N GLY A 22 12.56 -22.63 0.58
CA GLY A 22 13.84 -23.10 1.10
C GLY A 22 14.69 -23.84 0.05
N GLY A 23 14.60 -23.41 -1.23
CA GLY A 23 15.30 -24.02 -2.36
C GLY A 23 14.62 -25.26 -2.96
N ASN A 24 13.60 -25.81 -2.32
CA ASN A 24 12.86 -27.00 -2.80
C ASN A 24 11.69 -26.58 -3.68
N ASP A 25 11.50 -27.28 -4.80
CA ASP A 25 10.31 -27.11 -5.65
C ASP A 25 9.09 -27.76 -4.97
N VAL A 26 8.12 -26.91 -4.60
CA VAL A 26 6.89 -27.33 -3.93
C VAL A 26 5.66 -27.17 -4.81
N THR A 27 5.85 -26.91 -6.11
CA THR A 27 4.76 -26.52 -7.04
C THR A 27 3.61 -27.52 -7.03
N THR A 28 3.91 -28.83 -7.05
CA THR A 28 2.91 -29.91 -7.07
C THR A 28 2.66 -30.55 -5.71
N MET A 29 3.35 -30.07 -4.64
CA MET A 29 3.20 -30.62 -3.31
C MET A 29 1.86 -30.26 -2.68
N GLN A 30 1.32 -31.17 -1.87
CA GLN A 30 0.11 -30.92 -1.08
C GLN A 30 0.35 -29.83 -0.03
N PRO A 31 -0.68 -29.05 0.35
CA PRO A 31 -0.53 -27.96 1.34
C PRO A 31 0.14 -28.37 2.65
N LYS A 32 -0.15 -29.59 3.14
CA LYS A 32 0.40 -30.13 4.39
C LYS A 32 1.91 -30.37 4.34
N ASP A 33 2.47 -30.56 3.14
CA ASP A 33 3.87 -30.96 2.92
C ASP A 33 4.76 -29.75 2.53
N ARG A 34 4.18 -28.55 2.39
CA ARG A 34 4.90 -27.32 1.93
C ARG A 34 5.67 -26.56 3.02
N ASP A 35 5.63 -27.01 4.27
CA ASP A 35 6.29 -26.34 5.41
C ASP A 35 5.93 -24.85 5.52
N ILE A 36 4.63 -24.56 5.42
CA ILE A 36 4.04 -23.23 5.52
C ILE A 36 3.00 -23.16 6.65
N ALA A 37 2.74 -21.96 7.13
CA ALA A 37 1.58 -21.67 7.94
C ALA A 37 0.78 -20.49 7.36
N MET A 38 -0.54 -20.57 7.39
CA MET A 38 -1.42 -19.54 6.84
C MET A 38 -2.32 -18.95 7.92
N VAL A 39 -2.39 -17.63 7.95
CA VAL A 39 -3.33 -16.84 8.75
C VAL A 39 -4.39 -16.27 7.81
N PHE A 40 -5.64 -16.67 8.02
CA PHE A 40 -6.79 -16.28 7.19
C PHE A 40 -7.42 -14.99 7.71
N GLN A 41 -8.07 -14.25 6.83
CA GLN A 41 -8.80 -13.02 7.12
C GLN A 41 -9.85 -13.17 8.24
N ASN A 42 -10.52 -14.32 8.32
CA ASN A 42 -11.55 -14.64 9.33
C ASN A 42 -10.99 -15.37 10.55
N TYR A 43 -9.67 -15.40 10.72
CA TYR A 43 -8.92 -16.10 11.77
C TYR A 43 -9.09 -17.63 11.79
N ALA A 44 -10.16 -18.17 11.24
CA ALA A 44 -10.49 -19.60 11.17
C ALA A 44 -10.31 -20.37 12.48
N LEU A 45 -10.67 -19.76 13.63
CA LEU A 45 -10.58 -20.38 14.94
C LEU A 45 -11.71 -21.40 15.16
N TYR A 46 -11.39 -22.50 15.82
CA TYR A 46 -12.37 -23.50 16.26
C TYR A 46 -13.13 -22.97 17.49
N PRO A 47 -14.42 -22.62 17.39
CA PRO A 47 -15.13 -21.88 18.43
C PRO A 47 -15.38 -22.69 19.70
N HIS A 48 -15.40 -24.03 19.60
CA HIS A 48 -15.61 -24.97 20.72
C HIS A 48 -14.33 -25.29 21.49
N MET A 49 -13.16 -25.03 20.91
CA MET A 49 -11.85 -25.27 21.51
C MET A 49 -11.36 -24.08 22.35
N THR A 50 -10.54 -24.34 23.36
CA THR A 50 -9.80 -23.29 24.10
C THR A 50 -8.74 -22.63 23.21
N VAL A 51 -8.12 -21.55 23.70
CA VAL A 51 -6.96 -20.92 23.03
C VAL A 51 -5.83 -21.94 22.91
N ALA A 52 -5.49 -22.64 24.00
CA ALA A 52 -4.44 -23.65 24.01
C ALA A 52 -4.73 -24.76 23.00
N ASP A 53 -5.96 -25.28 22.95
CA ASP A 53 -6.36 -26.31 21.98
C ASP A 53 -6.30 -25.81 20.55
N ASN A 54 -6.75 -24.57 20.28
CA ASN A 54 -6.65 -23.96 18.96
C ASN A 54 -5.20 -23.88 18.51
N MET A 55 -4.29 -23.41 19.37
CA MET A 55 -2.87 -23.28 19.04
C MET A 55 -2.22 -24.64 18.82
N GLY A 56 -2.48 -25.62 19.70
CA GLY A 56 -1.87 -26.95 19.66
C GLY A 56 -2.48 -27.91 18.65
N PHE A 57 -3.61 -27.58 18.02
CA PHE A 57 -4.39 -28.52 17.20
C PHE A 57 -3.60 -29.16 16.06
N ALA A 58 -2.85 -28.37 15.30
CA ALA A 58 -2.05 -28.87 14.18
C ALA A 58 -0.96 -29.86 14.64
N LEU A 59 -0.32 -29.59 15.77
CA LEU A 59 0.69 -30.47 16.37
C LEU A 59 0.06 -31.77 16.85
N LYS A 60 -1.15 -31.70 17.41
CA LYS A 60 -1.91 -32.87 17.85
C LYS A 60 -2.23 -33.82 16.70
N ILE A 61 -2.68 -33.25 15.54
CA ILE A 61 -2.95 -34.05 14.32
C ILE A 61 -1.65 -34.66 13.77
N ALA A 62 -0.52 -33.96 13.88
CA ALA A 62 0.79 -34.47 13.48
C ALA A 62 1.35 -35.56 14.42
N GLY A 63 0.64 -35.91 15.50
CA GLY A 63 1.07 -36.92 16.44
C GLY A 63 2.16 -36.48 17.43
N THR A 64 2.37 -35.17 17.60
CA THR A 64 3.36 -34.62 18.54
C THR A 64 2.98 -34.98 19.98
N PRO A 65 3.95 -35.39 20.84
CA PRO A 65 3.71 -35.70 22.26
C PRO A 65 3.06 -34.53 23.01
N LYS A 66 2.14 -34.81 23.94
CA LYS A 66 1.38 -33.78 24.68
C LYS A 66 2.27 -32.76 25.41
N GLU A 67 3.36 -33.21 25.99
CA GLU A 67 4.30 -32.32 26.71
C GLU A 67 5.00 -31.35 25.76
N GLU A 68 5.39 -31.81 24.59
CA GLU A 68 5.99 -30.95 23.57
C GLU A 68 4.95 -29.93 23.01
N ILE A 69 3.71 -30.37 22.78
CA ILE A 69 2.62 -29.46 22.40
C ILE A 69 2.45 -28.35 23.44
N ARG A 70 2.36 -28.76 24.71
CA ARG A 70 2.19 -27.79 25.81
C ARG A 70 3.34 -26.80 25.87
N LYS A 71 4.58 -27.25 25.80
CA LYS A 71 5.78 -26.40 25.79
C LYS A 71 5.77 -25.39 24.67
N ARG A 72 5.44 -25.81 23.43
CA ARG A 72 5.38 -24.94 22.25
C ARG A 72 4.21 -23.93 22.36
N VAL A 73 3.06 -24.36 22.86
CA VAL A 73 1.90 -23.49 23.07
C VAL A 73 2.20 -22.44 24.13
N GLU A 74 2.78 -22.79 25.25
CA GLU A 74 3.17 -21.87 26.33
C GLU A 74 4.18 -20.83 25.81
N LYS A 75 5.23 -21.26 25.12
CA LYS A 75 6.23 -20.38 24.50
C LYS A 75 5.59 -19.40 23.49
N ALA A 76 4.69 -19.88 22.63
CA ALA A 76 4.00 -19.01 21.66
C ALA A 76 3.02 -18.07 22.37
N ALA A 77 2.38 -18.51 23.46
CA ALA A 77 1.48 -17.68 24.23
C ALA A 77 2.22 -16.54 24.96
N GLU A 78 3.42 -16.78 25.46
CA GLU A 78 4.29 -15.73 26.03
C GLU A 78 4.63 -14.67 24.98
N ILE A 79 5.08 -15.08 23.80
CA ILE A 79 5.43 -14.16 22.69
C ILE A 79 4.25 -13.30 22.28
N LEU A 80 3.03 -13.83 22.39
CA LEU A 80 1.80 -13.21 21.91
C LEU A 80 0.95 -12.54 23.03
N ASP A 81 1.43 -12.48 24.26
CA ASP A 81 0.68 -12.01 25.44
C ASP A 81 -0.68 -12.73 25.58
N LEU A 82 -0.68 -14.06 25.45
CA LEU A 82 -1.88 -14.89 25.54
C LEU A 82 -1.90 -15.84 26.73
N THR A 83 -0.89 -15.82 27.58
CA THR A 83 -0.73 -16.76 28.69
C THR A 83 -1.95 -16.82 29.60
N GLU A 84 -2.53 -15.67 29.95
CA GLU A 84 -3.73 -15.58 30.80
C GLU A 84 -5.03 -16.00 30.11
N TYR A 85 -4.97 -16.24 28.79
CA TYR A 85 -6.16 -16.54 27.96
C TYR A 85 -6.19 -17.99 27.48
N LEU A 86 -5.19 -18.83 27.82
CA LEU A 86 -5.03 -20.17 27.28
C LEU A 86 -6.27 -21.07 27.49
N ASP A 87 -6.95 -20.94 28.61
CA ASP A 87 -8.16 -21.71 28.94
C ASP A 87 -9.47 -21.11 28.42
N ARG A 88 -9.42 -19.90 27.83
CA ARG A 88 -10.60 -19.24 27.29
C ARG A 88 -10.97 -19.76 25.92
N LYS A 89 -12.25 -19.62 25.56
CA LYS A 89 -12.76 -19.91 24.21
C LYS A 89 -12.78 -18.62 23.36
N PRO A 90 -12.73 -18.71 22.02
CA PRO A 90 -12.71 -17.56 21.11
C PRO A 90 -13.82 -16.53 21.34
N LYS A 91 -15.01 -16.96 21.78
CA LYS A 91 -16.13 -16.05 22.09
C LYS A 91 -15.86 -15.08 23.24
N ALA A 92 -14.94 -15.42 24.14
CA ALA A 92 -14.56 -14.60 25.30
C ALA A 92 -13.32 -13.71 25.03
N LEU A 93 -12.94 -13.55 23.77
CA LEU A 93 -11.76 -12.80 23.33
C LEU A 93 -12.15 -11.56 22.51
N SER A 94 -11.36 -10.50 22.62
CA SER A 94 -11.43 -9.36 21.71
C SER A 94 -10.98 -9.72 20.28
N GLY A 95 -11.22 -8.86 19.29
CA GLY A 95 -10.78 -9.04 17.91
C GLY A 95 -9.26 -9.25 17.81
N GLY A 96 -8.46 -8.40 18.46
CA GLY A 96 -7.01 -8.51 18.48
C GLY A 96 -6.50 -9.76 19.21
N GLN A 97 -7.17 -10.20 20.28
CA GLN A 97 -6.83 -11.47 20.93
C GLN A 97 -7.11 -12.67 20.02
N ARG A 98 -8.26 -12.70 19.34
CA ARG A 98 -8.56 -13.77 18.35
C ARG A 98 -7.52 -13.82 17.24
N GLN A 99 -7.09 -12.67 16.76
CA GLN A 99 -6.02 -12.60 15.75
C GLN A 99 -4.70 -13.16 16.28
N ARG A 100 -4.28 -12.77 17.49
CA ARG A 100 -3.07 -13.33 18.13
C ARG A 100 -3.15 -14.85 18.30
N VAL A 101 -4.32 -15.39 18.62
CA VAL A 101 -4.53 -16.86 18.66
C VAL A 101 -4.34 -17.48 17.27
N ALA A 102 -4.85 -16.85 16.21
CA ALA A 102 -4.63 -17.33 14.84
C ALA A 102 -3.14 -17.32 14.45
N MET A 103 -2.40 -16.30 14.90
CA MET A 103 -0.94 -16.24 14.74
C MET A 103 -0.25 -17.34 15.56
N GLY A 104 -0.69 -17.58 16.79
CA GLY A 104 -0.16 -18.66 17.64
C GLY A 104 -0.29 -20.04 16.99
N ARG A 105 -1.43 -20.32 16.34
CA ARG A 105 -1.61 -21.54 15.53
C ARG A 105 -0.57 -21.71 14.43
N ALA A 106 -0.11 -20.60 13.86
CA ALA A 106 0.92 -20.61 12.83
C ALA A 106 2.32 -20.78 13.43
N ILE A 107 2.62 -20.06 14.52
CA ILE A 107 3.94 -20.02 15.15
C ILE A 107 4.35 -21.37 15.75
N VAL A 108 3.43 -22.07 16.43
CA VAL A 108 3.72 -23.36 17.09
C VAL A 108 4.23 -24.44 16.14
N ARG A 109 4.01 -24.27 14.82
CA ARG A 109 4.48 -25.18 13.77
C ARG A 109 5.93 -24.90 13.34
N GLU A 110 6.48 -23.74 13.69
CA GLU A 110 7.82 -23.29 13.27
C GLU A 110 8.03 -23.42 11.75
N PRO A 111 7.14 -22.84 10.91
CA PRO A 111 7.16 -23.00 9.46
C PRO A 111 8.31 -22.19 8.84
N LYS A 112 8.74 -22.57 7.62
CA LYS A 112 9.69 -21.79 6.82
C LYS A 112 9.10 -20.52 6.24
N VAL A 113 7.78 -20.47 6.02
CA VAL A 113 7.08 -19.32 5.43
C VAL A 113 5.74 -19.09 6.12
N PHE A 114 5.48 -17.83 6.48
CA PHE A 114 4.15 -17.37 6.86
C PHE A 114 3.42 -16.78 5.67
N LEU A 115 2.15 -17.14 5.50
CA LEU A 115 1.23 -16.57 4.53
C LEU A 115 0.10 -15.87 5.28
N MET A 116 -0.08 -14.56 5.07
CA MET A 116 -1.09 -13.75 5.76
C MET A 116 -2.04 -13.12 4.75
N ASP A 117 -3.32 -13.51 4.77
CA ASP A 117 -4.36 -12.99 3.88
C ASP A 117 -5.20 -11.95 4.60
N GLU A 118 -4.89 -10.67 4.42
CA GLU A 118 -5.59 -9.52 5.01
C GLU A 118 -5.89 -9.63 6.51
N PRO A 119 -4.92 -9.97 7.35
CA PRO A 119 -5.17 -10.34 8.75
C PRO A 119 -5.71 -9.19 9.62
N LEU A 120 -5.61 -7.92 9.18
CA LEU A 120 -6.04 -6.74 9.94
C LEU A 120 -7.37 -6.13 9.44
N SER A 121 -7.95 -6.65 8.35
CA SER A 121 -9.12 -6.05 7.70
C SER A 121 -10.36 -5.95 8.60
N ASN A 122 -10.51 -6.88 9.57
CA ASN A 122 -11.67 -6.94 10.47
C ASN A 122 -11.47 -6.21 11.79
N LEU A 123 -10.42 -5.38 11.92
CA LEU A 123 -10.13 -4.62 13.13
C LEU A 123 -10.53 -3.14 12.97
N ASP A 124 -10.96 -2.53 14.06
CA ASP A 124 -11.12 -1.07 14.13
C ASP A 124 -9.78 -0.34 13.97
N ALA A 125 -9.81 0.95 13.65
CA ALA A 125 -8.62 1.74 13.31
C ALA A 125 -7.56 1.75 14.41
N LYS A 126 -7.98 1.89 15.70
CA LYS A 126 -7.04 1.94 16.83
C LYS A 126 -6.36 0.59 17.04
N LEU A 127 -7.13 -0.48 17.04
CA LEU A 127 -6.64 -1.83 17.23
C LEU A 127 -5.76 -2.28 16.03
N ARG A 128 -6.09 -1.83 14.81
CA ARG A 128 -5.30 -2.09 13.60
C ARG A 128 -3.89 -1.52 13.72
N VAL A 129 -3.74 -0.27 14.18
CA VAL A 129 -2.41 0.35 14.39
C VAL A 129 -1.60 -0.43 15.41
N GLN A 130 -2.18 -0.78 16.56
CA GLN A 130 -1.48 -1.54 17.59
C GLN A 130 -1.06 -2.93 17.09
N THR A 131 -1.97 -3.66 16.46
CA THR A 131 -1.72 -5.02 15.99
C THR A 131 -0.71 -5.04 14.84
N ARG A 132 -0.72 -4.04 13.95
CA ARG A 132 0.29 -3.87 12.90
C ARG A 132 1.69 -3.80 13.49
N THR A 133 1.89 -2.96 14.49
CA THR A 133 3.19 -2.84 15.20
C THR A 133 3.62 -4.15 15.85
N GLN A 134 2.68 -4.87 16.46
CA GLN A 134 2.95 -6.18 17.08
C GLN A 134 3.34 -7.23 16.04
N ILE A 135 2.64 -7.32 14.91
CA ILE A 135 2.97 -8.26 13.83
C ILE A 135 4.36 -7.97 13.26
N ALA A 136 4.69 -6.69 12.99
CA ALA A 136 5.99 -6.31 12.49
C ALA A 136 7.13 -6.66 13.48
N ALA A 137 6.91 -6.46 14.78
CA ALA A 137 7.87 -6.83 15.81
C ALA A 137 8.05 -8.35 15.88
N LEU A 138 6.94 -9.08 15.84
CA LEU A 138 6.94 -10.55 15.87
C LEU A 138 7.64 -11.16 14.66
N GLN A 139 7.39 -10.65 13.46
CA GLN A 139 8.05 -11.12 12.23
C GLN A 139 9.58 -10.96 12.34
N ARG A 140 10.05 -9.79 12.84
CA ARG A 140 11.48 -9.55 13.07
C ARG A 140 12.07 -10.50 14.12
N GLN A 141 11.34 -10.76 15.22
CA GLN A 141 11.78 -11.66 16.27
C GLN A 141 11.90 -13.12 15.79
N LEU A 142 10.96 -13.56 14.95
CA LEU A 142 10.94 -14.93 14.43
C LEU A 142 11.90 -15.13 13.25
N GLY A 143 12.23 -14.06 12.50
CA GLY A 143 13.12 -14.14 11.33
C GLY A 143 12.58 -15.01 10.18
N VAL A 144 11.27 -15.30 10.17
CA VAL A 144 10.63 -16.16 9.17
C VAL A 144 10.17 -15.35 7.98
N THR A 145 10.44 -15.83 6.77
CA THR A 145 9.93 -15.21 5.54
C THR A 145 8.40 -15.12 5.59
N THR A 146 7.87 -13.93 5.42
CA THR A 146 6.44 -13.67 5.50
C THR A 146 5.93 -13.04 4.21
N LEU A 147 4.91 -13.66 3.59
CA LEU A 147 4.14 -13.03 2.53
C LEU A 147 2.85 -12.49 3.12
N TYR A 148 2.69 -11.16 3.07
CA TYR A 148 1.56 -10.45 3.61
C TYR A 148 0.72 -9.84 2.49
N VAL A 149 -0.55 -10.20 2.38
CA VAL A 149 -1.50 -9.60 1.43
C VAL A 149 -2.35 -8.57 2.15
N THR A 150 -2.42 -7.38 1.58
CA THR A 150 -3.28 -6.29 2.07
C THR A 150 -3.83 -5.45 0.92
N HIS A 151 -4.89 -4.73 1.17
CA HIS A 151 -5.38 -3.61 0.36
C HIS A 151 -5.06 -2.25 1.00
N ASP A 152 -4.55 -2.24 2.22
CA ASP A 152 -4.12 -1.04 2.93
C ASP A 152 -2.65 -0.75 2.62
N GLN A 153 -2.41 0.38 1.95
CA GLN A 153 -1.07 0.80 1.58
C GLN A 153 -0.19 1.15 2.80
N THR A 154 -0.80 1.65 3.89
CA THR A 154 -0.08 1.98 5.11
C THR A 154 0.50 0.72 5.75
N GLU A 155 -0.24 -0.40 5.72
CA GLU A 155 0.27 -1.69 6.16
C GLU A 155 1.47 -2.11 5.31
N ALA A 156 1.34 -2.07 3.97
CA ALA A 156 2.42 -2.45 3.05
C ALA A 156 3.68 -1.59 3.26
N LEU A 157 3.51 -0.25 3.33
CA LEU A 157 4.63 0.69 3.47
C LEU A 157 5.36 0.60 4.82
N THR A 158 4.65 0.20 5.89
CA THR A 158 5.21 0.21 7.26
C THR A 158 5.72 -1.14 7.74
N MET A 159 5.27 -2.24 7.12
CA MET A 159 5.61 -3.61 7.55
C MET A 159 6.50 -4.34 6.55
N GLY A 160 6.39 -4.04 5.25
CA GLY A 160 7.08 -4.79 4.22
C GLY A 160 8.53 -4.34 4.02
N ASP A 161 9.47 -5.28 3.93
CA ASP A 161 10.82 -5.03 3.43
C ASP A 161 10.79 -4.82 1.91
N ARG A 162 9.86 -5.49 1.23
CA ARG A 162 9.58 -5.36 -0.20
C ARG A 162 8.08 -5.38 -0.46
N ILE A 163 7.63 -4.54 -1.39
CA ILE A 163 6.23 -4.45 -1.80
C ILE A 163 6.11 -4.86 -3.26
N ALA A 164 5.13 -5.72 -3.55
CA ALA A 164 4.71 -6.05 -4.91
C ALA A 164 3.34 -5.42 -5.20
N VAL A 165 3.29 -4.45 -6.11
CA VAL A 165 2.03 -3.82 -6.56
C VAL A 165 1.47 -4.60 -7.73
N ILE A 166 0.21 -5.04 -7.62
CA ILE A 166 -0.48 -5.86 -8.63
C ILE A 166 -1.76 -5.15 -9.07
N LYS A 167 -1.94 -4.95 -10.38
CA LYS A 167 -3.16 -4.43 -11.03
C LYS A 167 -3.75 -5.50 -11.94
N LEU A 168 -5.00 -5.93 -11.68
CA LEU A 168 -5.70 -6.92 -12.51
C LEU A 168 -4.89 -8.21 -12.80
N GLY A 169 -4.17 -8.70 -11.79
CA GLY A 169 -3.34 -9.90 -11.92
C GLY A 169 -1.94 -9.67 -12.49
N VAL A 170 -1.64 -8.48 -13.02
CA VAL A 170 -0.36 -8.12 -13.60
C VAL A 170 0.50 -7.40 -12.57
N LEU A 171 1.75 -7.85 -12.41
CA LEU A 171 2.74 -7.19 -11.55
C LEU A 171 3.15 -5.86 -12.17
N GLN A 172 3.03 -4.77 -11.41
CA GLN A 172 3.36 -3.42 -11.85
C GLN A 172 4.77 -3.00 -11.41
N GLN A 173 5.11 -3.26 -10.15
CA GLN A 173 6.43 -2.94 -9.58
C GLN A 173 6.69 -3.79 -8.34
N VAL A 174 7.96 -4.13 -8.10
CA VAL A 174 8.45 -4.74 -6.85
C VAL A 174 9.67 -3.96 -6.40
N GLY A 175 9.68 -3.53 -5.14
CA GLY A 175 10.82 -2.81 -4.58
C GLY A 175 10.66 -2.54 -3.10
N ALA A 176 11.61 -1.82 -2.51
CA ALA A 176 11.50 -1.30 -1.15
C ALA A 176 10.36 -0.25 -1.07
N PRO A 177 9.73 -0.07 0.11
CA PRO A 177 8.68 0.95 0.29
C PRO A 177 9.08 2.34 -0.21
N THR A 178 10.27 2.80 0.12
CA THR A 178 10.81 4.09 -0.33
C THR A 178 11.00 4.17 -1.84
N GLU A 179 11.43 3.09 -2.47
CA GLU A 179 11.58 3.02 -3.92
C GLU A 179 10.23 3.20 -4.65
N LEU A 180 9.17 2.52 -4.19
CA LEU A 180 7.84 2.65 -4.78
C LEU A 180 7.25 4.05 -4.56
N TYR A 181 7.59 4.67 -3.44
CA TYR A 181 7.14 6.02 -3.10
C TYR A 181 7.88 7.08 -3.92
N ASP A 182 9.22 7.04 -3.96
CA ASP A 182 10.06 8.04 -4.59
C ASP A 182 10.23 7.82 -6.11
N ARG A 183 10.16 6.58 -6.56
CA ARG A 183 10.39 6.19 -7.97
C ARG A 183 9.34 5.19 -8.48
N PRO A 184 8.05 5.58 -8.51
CA PRO A 184 7.00 4.73 -9.08
C PRO A 184 7.28 4.48 -10.55
N ALA A 185 7.18 3.22 -10.98
CA ALA A 185 7.50 2.80 -12.34
C ALA A 185 6.48 3.29 -13.38
N ASN A 186 5.24 3.52 -12.98
CA ASN A 186 4.16 3.96 -13.86
C ASN A 186 3.11 4.78 -13.11
N VAL A 187 2.18 5.36 -13.87
CA VAL A 187 1.06 6.19 -13.37
C VAL A 187 0.22 5.46 -12.33
N PHE A 188 -0.04 4.16 -12.53
CA PHE A 188 -0.84 3.38 -11.58
C PHE A 188 -0.17 3.25 -10.22
N VAL A 189 1.12 2.91 -10.17
CA VAL A 189 1.88 2.81 -8.91
C VAL A 189 1.96 4.18 -8.24
N ALA A 190 2.20 5.24 -9.00
CA ALA A 190 2.27 6.62 -8.51
C ALA A 190 0.98 7.06 -7.80
N GLY A 191 -0.17 6.78 -8.41
CA GLY A 191 -1.46 7.13 -7.85
C GLY A 191 -1.94 6.20 -6.74
N PHE A 192 -1.42 4.95 -6.71
CA PHE A 192 -1.80 3.96 -5.71
C PHE A 192 -1.00 4.10 -4.40
N ILE A 193 0.27 4.53 -4.46
CA ILE A 193 1.16 4.62 -3.30
C ILE A 193 1.19 6.05 -2.76
N GLY A 194 0.82 6.23 -1.49
CA GLY A 194 0.82 7.50 -0.77
C GLY A 194 -0.58 7.93 -0.32
N SER A 195 -0.68 8.61 0.81
CA SER A 195 -1.93 9.17 1.36
C SER A 195 -1.67 10.56 1.95
N PRO A 196 -2.26 11.61 1.37
CA PRO A 196 -3.13 11.61 0.17
C PRO A 196 -2.43 11.10 -1.09
N SER A 197 -3.22 10.73 -2.12
CA SER A 197 -2.68 10.25 -3.39
C SER A 197 -1.90 11.35 -4.12
N MET A 198 -0.95 10.97 -4.96
CA MET A 198 -0.25 11.87 -5.87
C MET A 198 -1.24 12.61 -6.77
N ASN A 199 -1.04 13.92 -6.97
CA ASN A 199 -1.71 14.66 -8.04
C ASN A 199 -1.14 14.18 -9.37
N ILE A 200 -1.98 13.73 -10.28
CA ILE A 200 -1.56 13.18 -11.58
C ILE A 200 -2.50 13.71 -12.64
N ASN A 201 -1.95 14.50 -13.57
CA ASN A 201 -2.72 15.08 -14.68
C ASN A 201 -1.88 15.09 -15.96
N THR A 202 -2.56 14.98 -17.11
CA THR A 202 -1.93 15.09 -18.43
C THR A 202 -1.97 16.55 -18.89
N HIS A 203 -0.83 17.06 -19.35
CA HIS A 203 -0.67 18.43 -19.78
C HIS A 203 0.01 18.52 -21.15
N PRO A 204 -0.36 19.50 -22.00
CA PRO A 204 0.37 19.79 -23.24
C PRO A 204 1.80 20.25 -22.93
N VAL A 205 2.74 19.85 -23.78
CA VAL A 205 4.13 20.35 -23.77
C VAL A 205 4.30 21.44 -24.80
N VAL A 206 4.66 22.62 -24.34
CA VAL A 206 4.89 23.79 -25.20
C VAL A 206 6.26 24.39 -24.89
N ASN A 207 7.15 24.42 -25.87
CA ASN A 207 8.53 24.93 -25.72
C ASN A 207 9.30 24.28 -24.55
N GLY A 208 9.14 22.97 -24.35
CA GLY A 208 9.82 22.24 -23.27
C GLY A 208 9.24 22.43 -21.86
N LYS A 209 8.06 23.07 -21.76
CA LYS A 209 7.35 23.31 -20.49
C LYS A 209 5.98 22.61 -20.51
N ALA A 210 5.51 22.16 -19.34
CA ALA A 210 4.12 21.70 -19.17
C ALA A 210 3.18 22.90 -19.09
N LYS A 211 2.13 22.93 -19.92
CA LYS A 211 1.06 23.93 -19.82
C LYS A 211 0.02 23.45 -18.80
N ILE A 212 0.07 24.01 -17.59
CA ILE A 212 -0.84 23.69 -16.48
C ILE A 212 -1.89 24.81 -16.36
N GLY A 213 -3.06 24.57 -16.94
CA GLY A 213 -4.06 25.64 -17.07
C GLY A 213 -3.57 26.76 -17.99
N GLU A 214 -3.55 27.99 -17.47
CA GLU A 214 -3.03 29.17 -18.18
C GLU A 214 -1.52 29.38 -18.00
N ASP A 215 -0.95 28.72 -17.02
CA ASP A 215 0.44 28.85 -16.63
C ASP A 215 1.34 27.79 -17.28
N THR A 216 2.65 28.00 -17.21
CA THR A 216 3.64 27.02 -17.68
C THR A 216 4.62 26.67 -16.56
N VAL A 217 5.00 25.40 -16.48
CA VAL A 217 5.97 24.86 -15.51
C VAL A 217 7.11 24.20 -16.27
N ASP A 218 8.33 24.50 -15.87
CA ASP A 218 9.54 23.96 -16.48
C ASP A 218 9.61 22.42 -16.32
N LEU A 219 10.01 21.76 -17.39
CA LEU A 219 10.22 20.32 -17.41
C LEU A 219 11.71 20.00 -17.59
N PRO A 220 12.24 18.95 -16.95
CA PRO A 220 13.56 18.43 -17.27
C PRO A 220 13.67 18.02 -18.74
N ALA A 221 14.68 18.54 -19.43
CA ALA A 221 14.89 18.27 -20.87
C ALA A 221 14.99 16.77 -21.18
N GLU A 222 15.58 15.98 -20.27
CA GLU A 222 15.69 14.53 -20.43
C GLU A 222 14.35 13.84 -20.53
N ALA A 223 13.35 14.28 -19.78
CA ALA A 223 12.01 13.71 -19.81
C ALA A 223 11.28 14.09 -21.11
N VAL A 224 11.40 15.37 -21.54
CA VAL A 224 10.80 15.84 -22.80
C VAL A 224 11.39 15.11 -24.00
N ASN A 225 12.69 14.85 -24.03
CA ASN A 225 13.37 14.14 -25.10
C ASN A 225 13.00 12.65 -25.21
N LYS A 226 12.41 12.06 -24.18
CA LYS A 226 11.90 10.67 -24.18
C LYS A 226 10.46 10.55 -24.69
N LEU A 227 9.75 11.67 -24.88
CA LEU A 227 8.42 11.65 -25.47
C LEU A 227 8.49 11.22 -26.95
N THR A 228 7.51 10.45 -27.37
CA THR A 228 7.37 9.93 -28.72
C THR A 228 6.22 10.64 -29.47
N ALA A 229 6.08 10.38 -30.74
CA ALA A 229 4.95 10.90 -31.53
C ALA A 229 3.59 10.39 -30.99
N GLU A 230 3.57 9.21 -30.38
CA GLU A 230 2.36 8.62 -29.80
C GLU A 230 1.85 9.38 -28.56
N ASP A 231 2.73 10.14 -27.91
CA ASP A 231 2.37 10.98 -26.76
C ASP A 231 1.69 12.30 -27.15
N ASN A 232 1.58 12.62 -28.44
CA ASN A 232 0.86 13.78 -28.98
C ASN A 232 1.29 15.13 -28.34
N ASN A 233 2.57 15.31 -28.09
CA ASN A 233 3.11 16.47 -27.38
C ASN A 233 2.45 16.71 -26.01
N GLN A 234 2.09 15.65 -25.33
CA GLN A 234 1.56 15.67 -23.96
C GLN A 234 2.50 14.95 -23.01
N ILE A 235 2.40 15.29 -21.73
CA ILE A 235 3.13 14.64 -20.65
C ILE A 235 2.22 14.49 -19.44
N VAL A 236 2.34 13.36 -18.74
CA VAL A 236 1.70 13.19 -17.43
C VAL A 236 2.62 13.76 -16.37
N VAL A 237 2.14 14.77 -15.66
CA VAL A 237 2.85 15.38 -14.52
C VAL A 237 2.23 14.86 -13.24
N GLY A 238 3.07 14.24 -12.42
CA GLY A 238 2.74 13.78 -11.08
C GLY A 238 3.53 14.56 -10.03
N PHE A 239 2.89 14.95 -8.94
CA PHE A 239 3.56 15.50 -7.76
C PHE A 239 2.77 15.16 -6.50
N ARG A 240 3.47 14.96 -5.39
CA ARG A 240 2.81 14.68 -4.12
C ARG A 240 2.32 15.97 -3.47
N PRO A 241 1.26 15.92 -2.66
CA PRO A 241 0.75 17.10 -1.96
C PRO A 241 1.80 17.86 -1.14
N GLU A 242 2.77 17.15 -0.57
CA GLU A 242 3.87 17.68 0.23
C GLU A 242 5.06 18.22 -0.59
N ASP A 243 5.15 17.88 -1.87
CA ASP A 243 6.22 18.32 -2.79
C ASP A 243 5.84 19.61 -3.55
N ALA A 244 4.69 20.17 -3.22
CA ALA A 244 4.24 21.47 -3.74
C ALA A 244 4.05 22.45 -2.59
N SER A 245 4.17 23.75 -2.88
CA SER A 245 4.06 24.83 -1.91
C SER A 245 3.35 26.04 -2.49
N LEU A 246 2.83 26.91 -1.60
CA LEU A 246 2.35 28.23 -1.99
C LEU A 246 3.53 29.06 -2.51
N ALA A 247 3.35 29.68 -3.66
CA ALA A 247 4.34 30.52 -4.32
C ALA A 247 3.94 32.01 -4.27
N ALA A 248 4.90 32.88 -4.55
CA ALA A 248 4.63 34.30 -4.74
C ALA A 248 3.74 34.52 -5.99
N PRO A 249 2.90 35.56 -6.02
CA PRO A 249 1.98 35.81 -7.14
C PRO A 249 2.69 35.99 -8.49
N ASP A 250 3.93 36.43 -8.49
CA ASP A 250 4.77 36.72 -9.65
C ASP A 250 5.75 35.59 -10.00
N ASP A 251 5.71 34.43 -9.31
CA ASP A 251 6.57 33.27 -9.63
C ASP A 251 6.16 32.71 -11.00
N ALA A 252 7.07 32.85 -11.97
CA ALA A 252 6.84 32.45 -13.36
C ALA A 252 6.83 30.92 -13.55
N ASN A 253 7.31 30.14 -12.56
CA ASN A 253 7.33 28.67 -12.59
C ASN A 253 6.32 28.09 -11.59
N ALA A 254 5.14 28.69 -11.50
CA ALA A 254 4.05 28.29 -10.65
C ALA A 254 2.72 28.36 -11.43
N PHE A 255 1.77 27.51 -11.04
CA PHE A 255 0.44 27.49 -11.65
C PHE A 255 -0.64 28.00 -10.69
N SER A 256 -1.74 28.48 -11.26
CA SER A 256 -2.85 29.08 -10.52
C SER A 256 -3.86 28.02 -10.11
N LEU A 257 -4.20 28.01 -8.82
CA LEU A 257 -5.18 27.10 -8.21
C LEU A 257 -6.28 27.92 -7.53
N LYS A 258 -7.56 27.67 -7.89
CA LYS A 258 -8.72 28.20 -7.17
C LYS A 258 -9.08 27.26 -6.02
N VAL A 259 -8.95 27.74 -4.79
CA VAL A 259 -9.22 26.96 -3.57
C VAL A 259 -10.71 26.66 -3.45
N MET A 260 -11.08 25.39 -3.42
CA MET A 260 -12.46 24.91 -3.32
C MET A 260 -12.80 24.40 -1.91
N ASN A 261 -11.80 23.81 -1.22
CA ASN A 261 -11.94 23.33 0.15
C ASN A 261 -10.62 23.46 0.90
N VAL A 262 -10.71 23.50 2.23
CA VAL A 262 -9.57 23.61 3.15
C VAL A 262 -9.81 22.67 4.31
N GLU A 263 -8.83 21.85 4.64
CA GLU A 263 -8.83 20.99 5.82
C GLU A 263 -7.69 21.40 6.77
N ASP A 264 -8.04 21.65 8.02
CA ASP A 264 -7.09 21.88 9.12
C ASP A 264 -7.14 20.70 10.07
N LEU A 265 -6.07 19.88 10.07
CA LEU A 265 -5.92 18.73 10.95
C LEU A 265 -5.08 19.07 12.20
N GLY A 266 -4.77 20.34 12.43
CA GLY A 266 -3.94 20.80 13.53
C GLY A 266 -2.44 20.68 13.27
N SER A 267 -1.93 19.51 12.96
CA SER A 267 -0.52 19.28 12.59
C SER A 267 -0.26 19.56 11.11
N ASP A 268 -1.24 19.32 10.26
CA ASP A 268 -1.17 19.43 8.80
C ASP A 268 -2.39 20.17 8.27
N GLY A 269 -2.20 20.98 7.25
CA GLY A 269 -3.27 21.61 6.50
C GLY A 269 -3.26 21.11 5.06
N TYR A 270 -4.44 20.97 4.48
CA TYR A 270 -4.60 20.64 3.07
C TYR A 270 -5.54 21.61 2.39
N ILE A 271 -5.18 22.01 1.18
CA ILE A 271 -6.07 22.73 0.29
C ILE A 271 -6.41 21.83 -0.90
N TYR A 272 -7.65 21.92 -1.32
CA TYR A 272 -8.20 21.22 -2.48
C TYR A 272 -8.71 22.28 -3.46
N GLY A 273 -8.27 22.23 -4.69
CA GLY A 273 -8.63 23.26 -5.65
C GLY A 273 -8.63 22.78 -7.09
N ASN A 274 -9.21 23.61 -7.94
CA ASN A 274 -9.20 23.44 -9.38
C ASN A 274 -8.10 24.29 -10.01
N ILE A 275 -7.34 23.72 -10.92
CA ILE A 275 -6.40 24.45 -11.78
C ILE A 275 -7.22 25.43 -12.64
N ILE A 276 -6.79 26.68 -12.72
CA ILE A 276 -7.46 27.70 -13.51
C ILE A 276 -7.14 27.45 -14.99
N THR A 277 -8.18 27.28 -15.81
CA THR A 277 -8.09 27.07 -17.26
C THR A 277 -8.94 28.11 -17.99
N ASP A 278 -8.52 28.50 -19.19
CA ASP A 278 -9.36 29.28 -20.11
C ASP A 278 -10.64 28.49 -20.40
N GLY A 279 -11.80 29.17 -20.36
CA GLY A 279 -13.11 28.54 -20.50
C GLY A 279 -13.32 27.72 -21.78
N SER A 280 -12.47 27.88 -22.79
CA SER A 280 -12.48 27.09 -24.03
C SER A 280 -11.89 25.66 -23.88
N ALA A 281 -11.05 25.44 -22.86
CA ALA A 281 -10.46 24.13 -22.62
C ALA A 281 -11.32 23.22 -21.71
N ALA A 282 -12.26 23.82 -20.96
CA ALA A 282 -13.15 23.08 -20.05
C ALA A 282 -14.14 22.17 -20.80
N GLU A 283 -14.56 22.53 -22.03
CA GLU A 283 -15.50 21.73 -22.82
C GLU A 283 -14.86 20.52 -23.51
N ALA A 284 -13.56 20.58 -23.83
CA ALA A 284 -12.84 19.45 -24.46
C ALA A 284 -12.41 18.37 -23.46
N SER A 285 -12.20 18.74 -22.19
CA SER A 285 -11.87 17.82 -21.09
C SER A 285 -13.08 17.05 -20.57
N THR A 286 -14.30 17.42 -20.97
CA THR A 286 -15.57 16.90 -20.44
C THR A 286 -15.93 15.51 -20.98
N MET A 287 -15.22 14.99 -21.99
CA MET A 287 -15.60 13.75 -22.67
C MET A 287 -14.74 12.51 -22.35
N MET A 288 -13.65 12.60 -21.60
CA MET A 288 -12.89 11.41 -21.24
C MET A 288 -12.40 11.44 -19.77
N SER A 289 -13.07 10.63 -18.96
CA SER A 289 -12.67 10.06 -17.67
C SER A 289 -12.33 10.99 -16.49
N ASP A 290 -13.03 10.77 -15.37
CA ASP A 290 -12.76 11.29 -14.01
C ASP A 290 -12.67 12.80 -13.81
N GLN A 291 -13.70 13.47 -14.24
CA GLN A 291 -13.98 14.87 -13.85
C GLN A 291 -14.29 14.93 -12.36
N ASN A 292 -13.45 15.63 -11.64
CA ASN A 292 -13.53 16.19 -10.27
C ASN A 292 -12.43 15.72 -9.33
N LYS A 293 -11.26 15.32 -9.83
CA LYS A 293 -10.13 15.13 -8.94
C LYS A 293 -9.50 16.49 -8.65
N LEU A 294 -9.92 17.12 -7.53
CA LEU A 294 -9.31 18.34 -7.04
C LEU A 294 -7.80 18.13 -6.84
N THR A 295 -7.01 19.11 -7.22
CA THR A 295 -5.57 19.14 -6.89
C THR A 295 -5.42 19.37 -5.40
N THR A 296 -4.67 18.52 -4.74
CA THR A 296 -4.46 18.53 -3.29
C THR A 296 -3.05 19.01 -2.97
N ILE A 297 -2.94 20.04 -2.14
CA ILE A 297 -1.64 20.59 -1.71
C ILE A 297 -1.59 20.56 -0.19
N ARG A 298 -0.48 20.06 0.36
CA ARG A 298 -0.21 20.18 1.79
C ARG A 298 0.38 21.56 2.06
N VAL A 299 -0.18 22.25 3.05
CA VAL A 299 0.21 23.59 3.43
C VAL A 299 0.38 23.70 4.95
N ASN A 300 1.09 24.72 5.41
CA ASN A 300 1.17 25.00 6.84
C ASN A 300 -0.23 25.35 7.38
N PRO A 301 -0.74 24.65 8.42
CA PRO A 301 -2.07 24.92 8.98
C PRO A 301 -2.23 26.34 9.54
N ARG A 302 -1.12 27.04 9.82
CA ARG A 302 -1.16 28.45 10.27
C ARG A 302 -1.20 29.45 9.13
N ALA A 303 -1.11 29.01 7.88
CA ALA A 303 -1.10 29.83 6.67
C ALA A 303 -2.11 29.33 5.63
N LEU A 304 -3.26 28.84 6.07
CA LEU A 304 -4.33 28.34 5.20
C LEU A 304 -4.97 29.47 4.40
N PRO A 305 -5.05 29.38 3.07
CA PRO A 305 -5.80 30.34 2.26
C PRO A 305 -7.30 30.19 2.47
N LYS A 306 -8.06 31.21 2.10
CA LYS A 306 -9.53 31.18 2.19
C LYS A 306 -10.14 30.42 1.01
N ILE A 307 -11.26 29.73 1.24
CA ILE A 307 -12.08 29.14 0.18
C ILE A 307 -12.47 30.22 -0.82
N GLY A 308 -12.35 29.91 -2.11
CA GLY A 308 -12.59 30.85 -3.23
C GLY A 308 -11.38 31.71 -3.61
N GLN A 309 -10.32 31.73 -2.79
CA GLN A 309 -9.08 32.45 -3.10
C GLN A 309 -8.33 31.74 -4.23
N THR A 310 -7.73 32.52 -5.13
CA THR A 310 -6.73 32.02 -6.10
C THR A 310 -5.35 32.13 -5.50
N VAL A 311 -4.60 31.04 -5.55
CA VAL A 311 -3.22 30.96 -5.06
C VAL A 311 -2.29 30.43 -6.16
N LYS A 312 -1.03 30.81 -6.12
CA LYS A 312 0.02 30.25 -6.97
C LYS A 312 0.63 29.06 -6.27
N ILE A 313 0.82 27.96 -7.01
CA ILE A 313 1.39 26.71 -6.53
C ILE A 313 2.67 26.43 -7.31
N LYS A 314 3.75 26.20 -6.58
CA LYS A 314 5.03 25.80 -7.13
C LYS A 314 5.30 24.34 -6.78
N ILE A 315 5.67 23.53 -7.76
CA ILE A 315 6.13 22.16 -7.57
C ILE A 315 7.65 22.17 -7.43
N ASP A 316 8.19 21.40 -6.49
CA ASP A 316 9.63 21.15 -6.42
C ASP A 316 10.08 20.37 -7.67
N PRO A 317 10.92 20.95 -8.56
CA PRO A 317 11.33 20.27 -9.80
C PRO A 317 12.03 18.93 -9.57
N SER A 318 12.73 18.76 -8.45
CA SER A 318 13.43 17.53 -8.10
C SER A 318 12.49 16.40 -7.64
N LYS A 319 11.24 16.75 -7.30
CA LYS A 319 10.19 15.86 -6.80
C LYS A 319 9.08 15.62 -7.81
N MET A 320 9.22 16.20 -8.99
CA MET A 320 8.26 16.00 -10.07
C MET A 320 8.40 14.60 -10.67
N HIS A 321 7.28 13.90 -10.83
CA HIS A 321 7.21 12.59 -11.47
C HIS A 321 6.59 12.75 -12.86
N LEU A 322 7.30 12.31 -13.88
CA LEU A 322 6.90 12.48 -15.27
C LEU A 322 6.69 11.14 -15.94
N PHE A 323 5.58 11.00 -16.67
CA PHE A 323 5.23 9.76 -17.35
C PHE A 323 4.79 10.04 -18.79
N ALA A 324 5.04 9.07 -19.68
CA ALA A 324 4.55 9.10 -21.03
C ALA A 324 3.05 8.78 -21.06
N PRO A 325 2.19 9.60 -21.68
CA PRO A 325 0.76 9.32 -21.78
C PRO A 325 0.43 8.00 -22.48
N SER A 326 1.18 7.66 -23.54
CA SER A 326 0.94 6.46 -24.37
C SER A 326 1.20 5.15 -23.62
N THR A 327 2.23 5.09 -22.78
CA THR A 327 2.68 3.88 -22.08
C THR A 327 2.40 3.87 -20.60
N GLU A 328 2.06 5.04 -20.03
CA GLU A 328 1.99 5.30 -18.59
C GLU A 328 3.32 5.07 -17.84
N LEU A 329 4.44 4.83 -18.55
CA LEU A 329 5.75 4.57 -17.95
C LEU A 329 6.49 5.84 -17.58
N ARG A 330 7.34 5.73 -16.55
CA ARG A 330 8.14 6.83 -16.03
C ARG A 330 9.19 7.29 -17.04
N LEU A 331 9.38 8.63 -17.14
CA LEU A 331 10.34 9.29 -18.02
C LEU A 331 11.58 9.80 -17.28
N ASN A 332 11.49 10.16 -15.98
CA ASN A 332 12.57 10.77 -15.18
C ASN A 332 13.05 9.92 -14.00
#